data_454aaa054511ad46c937b207e2aac3f2
#
_entry.id   454aaa054511ad46c937b207e2aac3f2
#
_cell.length_a   1.000
_cell.length_b   1.000
_cell.length_c   1.000
_cell.angle_alpha   90.00
_cell.angle_beta   90.00
_cell.angle_gamma   90.00
#
_symmetry.space_group_name_H-M   'P 1'
#
loop_
_entity.id
_entity.type
_entity.pdbx_description
1 polymer ?
#
loop_
_entity_poly.entity_id
_entity_poly.type
_entity_poly.pdbx_seq_one_letter_code
_entity_poly.pdbx_strand_id
1 'polypeptide(L)'
;GGRPVINLRSGLSGSPRADVLSGLTVALALVPEAVAFAFLAGVPPLVGLYAAFIICLVTAVLGGRPGMISGATGAMGVVIVSLVADHGIGYLFPAVVLCGVIQIVVGLLKFGRFIRIVPHPVMLGFVNGLAVVILLAQFGSFKTLGEDGAMAYLTGTRLWLMLGLVALTMAIIAFLPRLTRAVPASLAAILLVSVAAVVINRSVPLNAGSGSDEAPRPLLTVGDMLLDSTRAASVKAAQQAKDAATLAAATASLPAGVIAAPAAHTPIVPLTPEETAAAIAAVDAASVGIAGGLPRPAWWDFTLPPPTLATLLVILPYSLILAGVGLIESLMTLTLIDELTDTRGRSNRECVGQGVANVTCGLFGGMGGCAMIGQSLINVKAGGRGRLSGITAAVALLLFILFLSPYIEAVPMAALVGVMFMVVIGTFEWTTLQTWRRVPVAEVIIMLVVAGYTVLMHDLATAVIIGVALSALVFAWNKSKHLIADVSYNEHGSKIYQLHGVLFFGSVTRFRGLFSPHEDPDDVVIDFYFSRVYDQSGLEAINALADRYQKLGKRLHLRHLSDDCRKLLDRAGELVEVNISEDPHYHVATERAM
;
A
#
# COMPACT_ATOMS: atom_id res chain seq x y z
N GLY A 1 -9.32 25.00 29.46
CA GLY A 1 -7.92 25.19 29.15
C GLY A 1 -7.55 24.31 27.98
N GLY A 2 -7.59 24.87 26.73
CA GLY A 2 -7.20 24.17 25.52
C GLY A 2 -5.71 23.86 25.54
N ARG A 3 -5.33 22.59 25.52
CA ARG A 3 -3.94 22.17 25.31
C ARG A 3 -3.56 22.53 23.87
N PRO A 4 -2.40 23.14 23.60
CA PRO A 4 -1.99 23.48 22.25
C PRO A 4 -1.94 22.22 21.39
N VAL A 5 -2.54 22.28 20.21
CA VAL A 5 -2.67 21.18 19.24
C VAL A 5 -1.30 20.67 18.77
N ILE A 6 -0.26 21.48 18.89
CA ILE A 6 1.13 21.16 18.49
C ILE A 6 2.03 21.29 19.73
N ASN A 7 2.30 20.17 20.37
CA ASN A 7 3.31 20.11 21.41
C ASN A 7 4.63 19.61 20.81
N LEU A 8 5.43 20.52 20.27
CA LEU A 8 6.74 20.23 19.67
C LEU A 8 7.75 19.65 20.69
N ARG A 9 7.56 19.93 21.98
CA ARG A 9 8.47 19.44 23.04
C ARG A 9 8.29 17.97 23.37
N SER A 10 7.13 17.37 23.15
CA SER A 10 6.87 15.94 23.44
C SER A 10 7.48 14.96 22.42
N GLY A 11 8.12 15.46 21.37
CA GLY A 11 8.79 14.67 20.33
C GLY A 11 10.32 14.71 20.38
N LEU A 12 10.92 15.33 21.40
CA LEU A 12 12.39 15.46 21.56
C LEU A 12 12.93 14.39 22.52
N SER A 13 12.45 13.16 22.42
CA SER A 13 12.86 12.06 23.30
C SER A 13 14.18 11.39 22.90
N GLY A 14 14.91 11.90 21.89
CA GLY A 14 16.20 11.38 21.44
C GLY A 14 17.35 12.36 21.66
N SER A 15 18.59 11.90 21.51
CA SER A 15 19.74 12.78 21.41
C SER A 15 19.64 13.59 20.11
N PRO A 16 19.67 14.95 20.14
CA PRO A 16 19.58 15.76 18.91
C PRO A 16 20.66 15.42 17.88
N ARG A 17 21.86 15.04 18.35
CA ARG A 17 22.95 14.57 17.48
C ARG A 17 22.60 13.28 16.76
N ALA A 18 22.01 12.31 17.45
CA ALA A 18 21.59 11.04 16.84
C ALA A 18 20.45 11.27 15.83
N ASP A 19 19.50 12.12 16.16
CA ASP A 19 18.41 12.48 15.25
C ASP A 19 18.93 13.15 13.96
N VAL A 20 19.88 14.08 14.06
CA VAL A 20 20.48 14.76 12.88
C VAL A 20 21.27 13.76 12.03
N LEU A 21 22.14 12.96 12.63
CA LEU A 21 22.95 11.99 11.89
C LEU A 21 22.07 10.90 11.22
N SER A 22 21.06 10.42 11.94
CA SER A 22 20.15 9.44 11.39
C SER A 22 19.29 10.03 10.26
N GLY A 23 18.80 11.27 10.42
CA GLY A 23 18.05 11.96 9.38
C GLY A 23 18.88 12.17 8.10
N LEU A 24 20.16 12.53 8.23
CA LEU A 24 21.06 12.66 7.09
C LEU A 24 21.29 11.30 6.39
N THR A 25 21.48 10.23 7.17
CA THR A 25 21.60 8.87 6.63
C THR A 25 20.35 8.46 5.84
N VAL A 26 19.16 8.77 6.37
CA VAL A 26 17.88 8.51 5.72
C VAL A 26 17.74 9.30 4.42
N ALA A 27 18.10 10.60 4.41
CA ALA A 27 18.03 11.43 3.22
C ALA A 27 18.86 10.86 2.06
N LEU A 28 20.08 10.37 2.36
CA LEU A 28 20.95 9.75 1.37
C LEU A 28 20.38 8.44 0.79
N ALA A 29 19.59 7.72 1.57
CA ALA A 29 18.92 6.52 1.11
C ALA A 29 17.63 6.84 0.32
N LEU A 30 16.92 7.91 0.68
CA LEU A 30 15.65 8.30 0.06
C LEU A 30 15.81 8.82 -1.38
N VAL A 31 16.91 9.52 -1.71
CA VAL A 31 17.09 10.10 -3.04
C VAL A 31 16.98 9.04 -4.15
N PRO A 32 17.78 7.95 -4.14
CA PRO A 32 17.70 6.95 -5.20
C PRO A 32 16.36 6.22 -5.23
N GLU A 33 15.75 5.99 -4.07
CA GLU A 33 14.44 5.35 -3.99
C GLU A 33 13.33 6.23 -4.56
N ALA A 34 13.33 7.53 -4.23
CA ALA A 34 12.34 8.48 -4.75
C ALA A 34 12.41 8.60 -6.28
N VAL A 35 13.63 8.60 -6.84
CA VAL A 35 13.87 8.60 -8.29
C VAL A 35 13.36 7.30 -8.91
N ALA A 36 13.71 6.15 -8.32
CA ALA A 36 13.29 4.85 -8.83
C ALA A 36 11.76 4.66 -8.76
N PHE A 37 11.10 5.14 -7.71
CA PHE A 37 9.65 5.10 -7.60
C PHE A 37 8.95 6.08 -8.55
N ALA A 38 9.58 7.21 -8.89
CA ALA A 38 9.08 8.09 -9.93
C ALA A 38 9.09 7.40 -11.31
N PHE A 39 10.17 6.71 -11.65
CA PHE A 39 10.22 5.89 -12.88
C PHE A 39 9.18 4.76 -12.87
N LEU A 40 9.02 4.06 -11.73
CA LEU A 40 7.96 3.06 -11.56
C LEU A 40 6.58 3.64 -11.83
N ALA A 41 6.30 4.85 -11.33
CA ALA A 41 5.04 5.55 -11.49
C ALA A 41 4.86 6.17 -12.90
N GLY A 42 5.88 6.16 -13.75
CA GLY A 42 5.84 6.79 -15.08
C GLY A 42 5.85 8.33 -15.03
N VAL A 43 6.44 8.91 -13.98
CA VAL A 43 6.52 10.36 -13.79
C VAL A 43 7.98 10.84 -13.75
N PRO A 44 8.23 12.14 -14.01
CA PRO A 44 9.57 12.71 -13.92
C PRO A 44 10.18 12.51 -12.52
N PRO A 45 11.50 12.23 -12.39
CA PRO A 45 12.18 12.01 -11.11
C PRO A 45 11.96 13.11 -10.08
N LEU A 46 11.84 14.35 -10.54
CA LEU A 46 11.61 15.52 -9.68
C LEU A 46 10.27 15.44 -8.92
N VAL A 47 9.24 14.89 -9.55
CA VAL A 47 7.91 14.66 -8.94
C VAL A 47 8.01 13.69 -7.77
N GLY A 48 8.84 12.65 -7.88
CA GLY A 48 9.14 11.72 -6.78
C GLY A 48 9.98 12.37 -5.66
N LEU A 49 10.99 13.15 -6.03
CA LEU A 49 11.84 13.86 -5.07
C LEU A 49 11.05 14.93 -4.28
N TYR A 50 10.16 15.67 -4.93
CA TYR A 50 9.25 16.61 -4.25
C TYR A 50 8.29 15.89 -3.31
N ALA A 51 7.76 14.73 -3.73
CA ALA A 51 6.95 13.91 -2.85
C ALA A 51 7.73 13.45 -1.62
N ALA A 52 8.96 12.95 -1.79
CA ALA A 52 9.80 12.52 -0.68
C ALA A 52 10.07 13.67 0.31
N PHE A 53 10.41 14.88 -0.20
CA PHE A 53 10.64 16.05 0.63
C PHE A 53 9.38 16.47 1.39
N ILE A 54 8.27 16.75 0.68
CA ILE A 54 7.05 17.33 1.26
C ILE A 54 6.41 16.36 2.25
N ILE A 55 6.28 15.09 1.87
CA ILE A 55 5.66 14.06 2.74
C ILE A 55 6.52 13.87 3.99
N CYS A 56 7.83 13.75 3.85
CA CYS A 56 8.74 13.60 4.99
C CYS A 56 8.65 14.79 5.95
N LEU A 57 8.67 16.03 5.45
CA LEU A 57 8.60 17.24 6.26
C LEU A 57 7.27 17.35 7.01
N VAL A 58 6.15 17.25 6.28
CA VAL A 58 4.82 17.46 6.85
C VAL A 58 4.49 16.37 7.88
N THR A 59 4.80 15.10 7.58
CA THR A 59 4.54 14.01 8.53
C THR A 59 5.48 14.04 9.73
N ALA A 60 6.74 14.47 9.59
CA ALA A 60 7.64 14.67 10.72
C ALA A 60 7.08 15.70 11.70
N VAL A 61 6.41 16.77 11.22
CA VAL A 61 5.83 17.82 12.05
C VAL A 61 4.45 17.43 12.58
N LEU A 62 3.54 16.97 11.72
CA LEU A 62 2.12 16.76 12.05
C LEU A 62 1.80 15.31 12.44
N GLY A 63 2.56 14.34 11.94
CA GLY A 63 2.30 12.90 12.10
C GLY A 63 2.16 12.44 13.56
N GLY A 64 1.58 11.28 13.72
CA GLY A 64 1.28 10.67 15.01
C GLY A 64 2.44 9.92 15.65
N ARG A 65 3.52 9.66 14.88
CA ARG A 65 4.67 8.86 15.32
C ARG A 65 6.01 9.55 15.08
N PRO A 66 6.69 10.10 16.11
CA PRO A 66 8.06 10.58 16.01
C PRO A 66 9.03 9.47 15.61
N GLY A 67 10.04 9.80 14.82
CA GLY A 67 11.04 8.84 14.35
C GLY A 67 10.58 7.96 13.17
N MET A 68 9.33 8.01 12.75
CA MET A 68 8.86 7.41 11.52
C MET A 68 9.17 8.29 10.32
N ILE A 69 9.57 7.68 9.23
CA ILE A 69 9.91 8.37 7.98
C ILE A 69 8.85 8.05 6.93
N SER A 70 8.39 9.09 6.26
CA SER A 70 7.45 9.00 5.14
C SER A 70 8.06 9.62 3.88
N GLY A 71 7.61 9.19 2.71
CA GLY A 71 8.11 9.71 1.44
C GLY A 71 7.36 9.10 0.27
N ALA A 72 7.90 9.27 -0.94
CA ALA A 72 7.41 8.56 -2.12
C ALA A 72 7.60 7.05 -1.94
N THR A 73 6.58 6.24 -2.23
CA THR A 73 6.61 4.79 -2.02
C THR A 73 6.25 4.01 -3.28
N GLY A 74 6.82 2.80 -3.39
CA GLY A 74 6.50 1.89 -4.48
C GLY A 74 5.03 1.47 -4.50
N ALA A 75 4.40 1.32 -3.34
CA ALA A 75 2.99 0.97 -3.21
C ALA A 75 2.07 2.03 -3.84
N MET A 76 2.38 3.32 -3.66
CA MET A 76 1.67 4.42 -4.34
C MET A 76 2.02 4.45 -5.83
N GLY A 77 3.30 4.25 -6.20
CA GLY A 77 3.78 4.24 -7.59
C GLY A 77 3.07 3.23 -8.47
N VAL A 78 2.80 2.03 -7.96
CA VAL A 78 2.07 0.98 -8.68
C VAL A 78 0.64 1.41 -9.07
N VAL A 79 -0.05 2.15 -8.20
CA VAL A 79 -1.39 2.67 -8.49
C VAL A 79 -1.32 3.85 -9.45
N ILE A 80 -0.30 4.70 -9.30
CA ILE A 80 -0.12 5.92 -10.09
C ILE A 80 0.18 5.58 -11.56
N VAL A 81 0.94 4.52 -11.83
CA VAL A 81 1.34 4.18 -13.20
C VAL A 81 0.14 3.97 -14.13
N SER A 82 -0.93 3.32 -13.67
CA SER A 82 -2.16 3.14 -14.47
C SER A 82 -2.87 4.47 -14.71
N LEU A 83 -3.02 5.30 -13.67
CA LEU A 83 -3.64 6.62 -13.81
C LEU A 83 -2.88 7.50 -14.83
N VAL A 84 -1.56 7.54 -14.72
CA VAL A 84 -0.71 8.35 -15.61
C VAL A 84 -0.70 7.80 -17.04
N ALA A 85 -0.69 6.47 -17.20
CA ALA A 85 -0.71 5.83 -18.53
C ALA A 85 -2.02 6.04 -19.28
N ASP A 86 -3.16 6.03 -18.56
CA ASP A 86 -4.50 6.12 -19.15
C ASP A 86 -4.98 7.56 -19.33
N HIS A 87 -4.64 8.47 -18.41
CA HIS A 87 -5.20 9.82 -18.35
C HIS A 87 -4.14 10.94 -18.37
N GLY A 88 -2.86 10.60 -18.25
CA GLY A 88 -1.75 11.55 -18.21
C GLY A 88 -1.43 12.09 -16.82
N ILE A 89 -0.24 12.70 -16.71
CA ILE A 89 0.32 13.20 -15.44
C ILE A 89 -0.54 14.31 -14.79
N GLY A 90 -1.27 15.09 -15.55
CA GLY A 90 -2.13 16.15 -15.03
C GLY A 90 -3.21 15.66 -14.07
N TYR A 91 -3.72 14.42 -14.25
CA TYR A 91 -4.71 13.80 -13.38
C TYR A 91 -4.13 13.29 -12.05
N LEU A 92 -2.82 13.09 -11.98
CA LEU A 92 -2.14 12.63 -10.77
C LEU A 92 -2.33 13.60 -9.60
N PHE A 93 -2.09 14.89 -9.83
CA PHE A 93 -2.04 15.87 -8.74
C PHE A 93 -3.40 16.05 -8.05
N PRO A 94 -4.53 16.24 -8.75
CA PRO A 94 -5.83 16.27 -8.11
C PRO A 94 -6.22 14.92 -7.46
N ALA A 95 -5.77 13.78 -8.01
CA ALA A 95 -5.98 12.49 -7.37
C ALA A 95 -5.24 12.37 -6.03
N VAL A 96 -4.01 12.87 -5.94
CA VAL A 96 -3.21 12.90 -4.69
C VAL A 96 -3.83 13.87 -3.67
N VAL A 97 -4.34 15.02 -4.10
CA VAL A 97 -5.07 15.94 -3.22
C VAL A 97 -6.32 15.27 -2.66
N LEU A 98 -7.12 14.63 -3.50
CA LEU A 98 -8.33 13.92 -3.07
C LEU A 98 -7.99 12.74 -2.14
N CYS A 99 -6.94 11.98 -2.44
CA CYS A 99 -6.40 10.95 -1.55
C CYS A 99 -6.11 11.53 -0.15
N GLY A 100 -5.40 12.66 -0.08
CA GLY A 100 -5.10 13.33 1.19
C GLY A 100 -6.36 13.77 1.95
N VAL A 101 -7.37 14.31 1.26
CA VAL A 101 -8.66 14.67 1.86
C VAL A 101 -9.34 13.44 2.46
N ILE A 102 -9.39 12.31 1.73
CA ILE A 102 -9.96 11.05 2.23
C ILE A 102 -9.22 10.59 3.49
N GLN A 103 -7.90 10.63 3.51
CA GLN A 103 -7.08 10.25 4.67
C GLN A 103 -7.34 11.14 5.89
N ILE A 104 -7.52 12.47 5.69
CA ILE A 104 -7.92 13.39 6.77
C ILE A 104 -9.28 13.00 7.34
N VAL A 105 -10.27 12.74 6.49
CA VAL A 105 -11.61 12.32 6.90
C VAL A 105 -11.56 11.03 7.71
N VAL A 106 -10.83 10.01 7.24
CA VAL A 106 -10.62 8.75 7.96
C VAL A 106 -10.00 8.98 9.34
N GLY A 107 -9.01 9.87 9.43
CA GLY A 107 -8.37 10.23 10.70
C GLY A 107 -9.30 10.96 11.67
N LEU A 108 -10.09 11.93 11.20
CA LEU A 108 -11.07 12.68 11.99
C LEU A 108 -12.22 11.81 12.48
N LEU A 109 -12.71 10.89 11.64
CA LEU A 109 -13.72 9.89 12.00
C LEU A 109 -13.18 8.79 12.92
N LYS A 110 -11.89 8.83 13.27
CA LYS A 110 -11.20 7.88 14.15
C LYS A 110 -11.15 6.44 13.60
N PHE A 111 -11.27 6.27 12.29
CA PHE A 111 -11.20 4.97 11.62
C PHE A 111 -9.78 4.39 11.57
N GLY A 112 -8.73 5.14 11.90
CA GLY A 112 -7.37 4.62 12.03
C GLY A 112 -7.21 3.48 13.04
N ARG A 113 -8.20 3.24 13.90
CA ARG A 113 -8.23 2.08 14.81
C ARG A 113 -8.61 0.78 14.08
N PHE A 114 -9.47 0.86 13.07
CA PHE A 114 -9.97 -0.32 12.34
C PHE A 114 -8.91 -0.96 11.44
N ILE A 115 -7.93 -0.19 10.96
CA ILE A 115 -6.86 -0.73 10.13
C ILE A 115 -5.94 -1.69 10.92
N ARG A 116 -5.90 -1.58 12.27
CA ARG A 116 -5.24 -2.57 13.14
C ARG A 116 -5.91 -3.95 13.16
N ILE A 117 -7.10 -4.07 12.55
CA ILE A 117 -7.85 -5.34 12.46
C ILE A 117 -7.39 -6.17 11.24
N VAL A 118 -6.52 -5.62 10.38
CA VAL A 118 -6.01 -6.37 9.22
C VAL A 118 -5.26 -7.62 9.72
N PRO A 119 -5.72 -8.83 9.34
CA PRO A 119 -5.10 -10.06 9.80
C PRO A 119 -3.68 -10.21 9.29
N HIS A 120 -2.80 -10.81 10.08
CA HIS A 120 -1.40 -11.02 9.72
C HIS A 120 -1.18 -11.71 8.35
N PRO A 121 -1.93 -12.76 7.96
CA PRO A 121 -1.79 -13.37 6.64
C PRO A 121 -2.05 -12.41 5.48
N VAL A 122 -2.99 -11.47 5.65
CA VAL A 122 -3.30 -10.45 4.64
C VAL A 122 -2.13 -9.48 4.49
N MET A 123 -1.53 -9.08 5.62
CA MET A 123 -0.34 -8.22 5.63
C MET A 123 0.85 -8.88 4.93
N LEU A 124 1.11 -10.15 5.20
CA LEU A 124 2.18 -10.90 4.54
C LEU A 124 1.94 -11.03 3.02
N GLY A 125 0.70 -11.32 2.63
CA GLY A 125 0.32 -11.38 1.22
C GLY A 125 0.51 -10.03 0.51
N PHE A 126 0.10 -8.93 1.15
CA PHE A 126 0.27 -7.57 0.66
C PHE A 126 1.76 -7.20 0.46
N VAL A 127 2.60 -7.39 1.50
CA VAL A 127 4.01 -7.02 1.45
C VAL A 127 4.77 -7.85 0.40
N ASN A 128 4.50 -9.16 0.33
CA ASN A 128 5.13 -10.03 -0.67
C ASN A 128 4.63 -9.73 -2.09
N GLY A 129 3.34 -9.46 -2.27
CA GLY A 129 2.78 -9.04 -3.54
C GLY A 129 3.41 -7.73 -4.03
N LEU A 130 3.53 -6.73 -3.13
CA LEU A 130 4.19 -5.46 -3.42
C LEU A 130 5.66 -5.66 -3.83
N ALA A 131 6.41 -6.49 -3.11
CA ALA A 131 7.80 -6.78 -3.44
C ALA A 131 7.94 -7.37 -4.84
N VAL A 132 7.05 -8.30 -5.23
CA VAL A 132 7.03 -8.88 -6.59
C VAL A 132 6.67 -7.84 -7.65
N VAL A 133 5.70 -6.98 -7.39
CA VAL A 133 5.33 -5.91 -8.34
C VAL A 133 6.49 -4.94 -8.54
N ILE A 134 7.17 -4.51 -7.46
CA ILE A 134 8.35 -3.65 -7.56
C ILE A 134 9.47 -4.35 -8.35
N LEU A 135 9.67 -5.66 -8.13
CA LEU A 135 10.64 -6.46 -8.90
C LEU A 135 10.32 -6.44 -10.39
N LEU A 136 9.08 -6.73 -10.76
CA LEU A 136 8.64 -6.76 -12.16
C LEU A 136 8.78 -5.40 -12.84
N ALA A 137 8.51 -4.32 -12.13
CA ALA A 137 8.66 -2.97 -12.64
C ALA A 137 10.12 -2.62 -12.99
N GLN A 138 11.11 -3.20 -12.28
CA GLN A 138 12.53 -2.96 -12.58
C GLN A 138 12.93 -3.44 -13.98
N PHE A 139 12.22 -4.39 -14.56
CA PHE A 139 12.50 -4.79 -15.96
C PHE A 139 12.24 -3.66 -16.97
N GLY A 140 11.40 -2.66 -16.63
CA GLY A 140 11.24 -1.45 -17.42
C GLY A 140 12.51 -0.63 -17.56
N SER A 141 13.40 -0.65 -16.56
CA SER A 141 14.68 0.06 -16.56
C SER A 141 15.75 -0.57 -17.46
N PHE A 142 15.48 -1.75 -18.05
CA PHE A 142 16.33 -2.40 -19.05
C PHE A 142 15.90 -2.07 -20.48
N LYS A 143 15.12 -1.01 -20.67
CA LYS A 143 14.67 -0.56 -21.99
C LYS A 143 15.37 0.73 -22.39
N THR A 144 15.50 0.93 -23.68
CA THR A 144 15.99 2.16 -24.34
C THR A 144 15.08 2.49 -25.51
N LEU A 145 15.14 3.71 -26.02
CA LEU A 145 14.37 4.10 -27.19
C LEU A 145 14.86 3.35 -28.42
N GLY A 146 13.96 2.65 -29.13
CA GLY A 146 14.23 2.00 -30.41
C GLY A 146 14.09 2.97 -31.58
N GLU A 147 14.50 2.54 -32.77
CA GLU A 147 14.42 3.32 -34.01
C GLU A 147 12.96 3.65 -34.43
N ASP A 148 12.02 2.83 -33.96
CA ASP A 148 10.58 2.99 -34.14
C ASP A 148 9.93 3.97 -33.15
N GLY A 149 10.73 4.60 -32.27
CA GLY A 149 10.22 5.47 -31.19
C GLY A 149 9.56 4.71 -30.03
N ALA A 150 9.60 3.38 -30.03
CA ALA A 150 9.09 2.56 -28.93
C ALA A 150 10.22 2.12 -27.99
N MET A 151 9.89 1.82 -26.74
CA MET A 151 10.86 1.34 -25.75
C MET A 151 11.17 -0.15 -25.98
N ALA A 152 12.40 -0.47 -26.40
CA ALA A 152 12.91 -1.81 -26.64
C ALA A 152 13.89 -2.27 -25.56
N TYR A 153 13.93 -3.58 -25.27
CA TYR A 153 14.88 -4.12 -24.29
C TYR A 153 16.34 -4.03 -24.79
N LEU A 154 17.23 -3.70 -23.87
CA LEU A 154 18.66 -3.74 -24.09
C LEU A 154 19.09 -5.15 -24.52
N THR A 155 20.00 -5.23 -25.49
CA THR A 155 20.54 -6.48 -26.01
C THR A 155 22.09 -6.45 -26.08
N GLY A 156 22.69 -7.61 -26.25
CA GLY A 156 24.14 -7.74 -26.45
C GLY A 156 24.99 -7.24 -25.28
N THR A 157 26.10 -6.57 -25.60
CA THR A 157 27.08 -6.11 -24.60
C THR A 157 26.52 -5.10 -23.62
N ARG A 158 25.58 -4.25 -24.05
CA ARG A 158 24.92 -3.26 -23.17
C ARG A 158 24.16 -3.94 -22.03
N LEU A 159 23.41 -5.00 -22.34
CA LEU A 159 22.67 -5.76 -21.32
C LEU A 159 23.63 -6.41 -20.32
N TRP A 160 24.70 -7.05 -20.79
CA TRP A 160 25.66 -7.71 -19.90
C TRP A 160 26.41 -6.72 -19.00
N LEU A 161 26.79 -5.55 -19.51
CA LEU A 161 27.39 -4.48 -18.71
C LEU A 161 26.43 -3.96 -17.66
N MET A 162 25.16 -3.73 -18.02
CA MET A 162 24.14 -3.31 -17.06
C MET A 162 23.94 -4.36 -15.97
N LEU A 163 23.78 -5.64 -16.32
CA LEU A 163 23.62 -6.73 -15.34
C LEU A 163 24.86 -6.86 -14.43
N GLY A 164 26.07 -6.71 -14.97
CA GLY A 164 27.30 -6.72 -14.19
C GLY A 164 27.37 -5.60 -13.16
N LEU A 165 26.97 -4.39 -13.54
CA LEU A 165 26.91 -3.24 -12.62
C LEU A 165 25.78 -3.36 -11.61
N VAL A 166 24.63 -3.92 -11.98
CA VAL A 166 23.54 -4.26 -11.04
C VAL A 166 24.06 -5.24 -9.99
N ALA A 167 24.71 -6.32 -10.42
CA ALA A 167 25.28 -7.31 -9.50
C ALA A 167 26.37 -6.70 -8.60
N LEU A 168 27.22 -5.82 -9.15
CA LEU A 168 28.22 -5.08 -8.36
C LEU A 168 27.56 -4.18 -7.31
N THR A 169 26.49 -3.45 -7.68
CA THR A 169 25.72 -2.61 -6.75
C THR A 169 25.16 -3.45 -5.61
N MET A 170 24.51 -4.56 -5.93
CA MET A 170 23.95 -5.48 -4.94
C MET A 170 25.04 -6.06 -4.02
N ALA A 171 26.18 -6.45 -4.59
CA ALA A 171 27.32 -6.95 -3.81
C ALA A 171 27.85 -5.90 -2.84
N ILE A 172 28.05 -4.65 -3.28
CA ILE A 172 28.48 -3.57 -2.40
C ILE A 172 27.49 -3.37 -1.25
N ILE A 173 26.19 -3.30 -1.55
CA ILE A 173 25.16 -3.09 -0.51
C ILE A 173 25.12 -4.27 0.48
N ALA A 174 25.31 -5.49 0.00
CA ALA A 174 25.29 -6.70 0.85
C ALA A 174 26.53 -6.85 1.75
N PHE A 175 27.72 -6.51 1.22
CA PHE A 175 28.99 -6.77 1.90
C PHE A 175 29.54 -5.57 2.65
N LEU A 176 29.33 -4.33 2.20
CA LEU A 176 29.87 -3.13 2.82
C LEU A 176 29.47 -2.97 4.30
N PRO A 177 28.25 -3.28 4.75
CA PRO A 177 27.89 -3.19 6.17
C PRO A 177 28.67 -4.13 7.10
N ARG A 178 29.31 -5.16 6.53
CA ARG A 178 30.21 -6.07 7.27
C ARG A 178 31.60 -5.47 7.49
N LEU A 179 32.02 -4.56 6.61
CA LEU A 179 33.32 -3.88 6.67
C LEU A 179 33.23 -2.56 7.44
N THR A 180 32.22 -1.75 7.17
CA THR A 180 32.02 -0.45 7.82
C THR A 180 30.54 -0.12 7.91
N ARG A 181 30.18 0.52 9.02
CA ARG A 181 28.83 1.08 9.24
C ARG A 181 28.83 2.61 9.20
N ALA A 182 29.98 3.21 8.90
CA ALA A 182 30.13 4.66 8.90
C ALA A 182 29.48 5.35 7.67
N VAL A 183 29.33 4.60 6.56
CA VAL A 183 28.75 5.11 5.31
C VAL A 183 27.53 4.28 4.94
N PRO A 184 26.40 4.92 4.53
CA PRO A 184 25.25 4.20 3.99
C PRO A 184 25.66 3.36 2.77
N ALA A 185 25.36 2.05 2.80
CA ALA A 185 25.83 1.12 1.78
C ALA A 185 25.27 1.44 0.38
N SER A 186 24.02 1.91 0.29
CA SER A 186 23.39 2.34 -0.96
C SER A 186 24.09 3.54 -1.58
N LEU A 187 24.46 4.54 -0.76
CA LEU A 187 25.21 5.71 -1.25
C LEU A 187 26.59 5.31 -1.77
N ALA A 188 27.34 4.51 -1.00
CA ALA A 188 28.64 4.03 -1.43
C ALA A 188 28.56 3.23 -2.73
N ALA A 189 27.55 2.38 -2.88
CA ALA A 189 27.31 1.61 -4.09
C ALA A 189 27.05 2.53 -5.29
N ILE A 190 26.17 3.52 -5.15
CA ILE A 190 25.87 4.47 -6.22
C ILE A 190 27.13 5.21 -6.65
N LEU A 191 27.90 5.76 -5.70
CA LEU A 191 29.12 6.52 -6.02
C LEU A 191 30.16 5.64 -6.73
N LEU A 192 30.43 4.44 -6.21
CA LEU A 192 31.41 3.54 -6.81
C LEU A 192 30.98 3.06 -8.20
N VAL A 193 29.71 2.72 -8.37
CA VAL A 193 29.18 2.27 -9.67
C VAL A 193 29.09 3.44 -10.65
N SER A 194 28.82 4.67 -10.19
CA SER A 194 28.88 5.85 -11.05
C SER A 194 30.30 6.11 -11.58
N VAL A 195 31.31 5.97 -10.72
CA VAL A 195 32.73 6.07 -11.17
C VAL A 195 33.05 4.96 -12.18
N ALA A 196 32.64 3.70 -11.88
CA ALA A 196 32.85 2.59 -12.80
C ALA A 196 32.14 2.83 -14.15
N ALA A 197 30.92 3.35 -14.15
CA ALA A 197 30.17 3.67 -15.36
C ALA A 197 30.86 4.76 -16.20
N VAL A 198 31.38 5.82 -15.57
CA VAL A 198 32.15 6.86 -16.26
C VAL A 198 33.41 6.27 -16.93
N VAL A 199 34.13 5.40 -16.23
CA VAL A 199 35.31 4.73 -16.76
C VAL A 199 34.94 3.85 -17.97
N ILE A 200 33.87 3.04 -17.82
CA ILE A 200 33.39 2.16 -18.91
C ILE A 200 32.95 2.99 -20.12
N ASN A 201 32.15 4.05 -19.91
CA ASN A 201 31.69 4.92 -21.00
C ASN A 201 32.83 5.62 -21.74
N ARG A 202 33.98 5.84 -21.08
CA ARG A 202 35.20 6.39 -21.73
C ARG A 202 36.03 5.31 -22.44
N SER A 203 36.01 4.06 -21.98
CA SER A 203 36.92 3.00 -22.43
C SER A 203 36.32 2.08 -23.51
N VAL A 204 34.99 2.02 -23.63
CA VAL A 204 34.29 1.13 -24.56
C VAL A 204 33.64 1.93 -25.68
N PRO A 205 34.29 2.13 -26.82
CA PRO A 205 33.66 2.72 -28.00
C PRO A 205 32.70 1.71 -28.61
N LEU A 206 31.39 1.90 -28.45
CA LEU A 206 30.38 1.15 -29.19
C LEU A 206 30.15 1.85 -30.52
N ASN A 207 30.34 1.12 -31.64
CA ASN A 207 30.08 1.62 -32.99
C ASN A 207 28.64 2.16 -33.06
N ALA A 208 28.52 3.45 -33.33
CA ALA A 208 27.27 4.12 -33.51
C ALA A 208 26.58 3.69 -34.80
N GLY A 209 25.45 3.06 -34.68
CA GLY A 209 24.54 2.76 -35.78
C GLY A 209 23.31 3.65 -35.79
N SER A 210 23.42 4.96 -35.55
CA SER A 210 22.32 5.91 -35.84
C SER A 210 22.82 7.35 -35.81
N GLY A 211 22.37 8.11 -36.79
CA GLY A 211 22.84 9.42 -37.20
C GLY A 211 22.55 10.61 -36.25
N SER A 212 22.82 10.48 -34.97
CA SER A 212 22.92 11.60 -34.05
C SER A 212 24.38 11.88 -33.72
N ASP A 213 24.80 13.13 -33.73
CA ASP A 213 26.19 13.60 -33.50
C ASP A 213 26.77 13.22 -32.12
N GLU A 214 25.98 12.64 -31.20
CA GLU A 214 26.44 12.17 -29.91
C GLU A 214 26.70 10.66 -29.93
N ALA A 215 27.97 10.26 -29.69
CA ALA A 215 28.36 8.84 -29.63
C ALA A 215 27.50 8.10 -28.59
N PRO A 216 26.83 7.00 -28.95
CA PRO A 216 25.93 6.29 -28.04
C PRO A 216 26.72 5.78 -26.83
N ARG A 217 26.36 6.26 -25.66
CA ARG A 217 26.96 5.83 -24.39
C ARG A 217 26.54 4.38 -24.11
N PRO A 218 27.46 3.49 -23.77
CA PRO A 218 27.14 2.08 -23.55
C PRO A 218 26.23 1.86 -22.32
N LEU A 219 26.27 2.75 -21.35
CA LEU A 219 25.51 2.66 -20.10
C LEU A 219 24.54 3.83 -19.97
N LEU A 220 23.27 3.50 -19.75
CA LEU A 220 22.21 4.47 -19.53
C LEU A 220 22.33 5.11 -18.15
N THR A 221 22.22 6.43 -18.12
CA THR A 221 22.08 7.23 -16.90
C THR A 221 20.60 7.54 -16.61
N VAL A 222 20.33 8.12 -15.45
CA VAL A 222 19.00 8.64 -15.10
C VAL A 222 18.54 9.69 -16.10
N GLY A 223 19.44 10.57 -16.53
CA GLY A 223 19.14 11.59 -17.55
C GLY A 223 18.79 10.96 -18.90
N ASP A 224 19.57 9.98 -19.37
CA ASP A 224 19.28 9.26 -20.61
C ASP A 224 17.91 8.57 -20.55
N MET A 225 17.61 7.87 -19.45
CA MET A 225 16.32 7.19 -19.27
C MET A 225 15.14 8.17 -19.21
N LEU A 226 15.32 9.33 -18.57
CA LEU A 226 14.34 10.39 -18.54
C LEU A 226 14.05 10.91 -19.95
N LEU A 227 15.09 11.16 -20.71
CA LEU A 227 14.99 11.63 -22.09
C LEU A 227 14.30 10.59 -22.98
N ASP A 228 14.74 9.32 -22.93
CA ASP A 228 14.15 8.23 -23.69
C ASP A 228 12.66 8.01 -23.33
N SER A 229 12.32 8.05 -22.06
CA SER A 229 10.94 7.89 -21.61
C SER A 229 10.05 9.06 -22.05
N THR A 230 10.58 10.29 -22.04
CA THR A 230 9.86 11.48 -22.48
C THR A 230 9.66 11.49 -24.00
N ARG A 231 10.68 11.08 -24.77
CA ARG A 231 10.59 10.89 -26.23
C ARG A 231 9.54 9.85 -26.58
N ALA A 232 9.56 8.67 -25.92
CA ALA A 232 8.56 7.62 -26.14
C ALA A 232 7.15 8.08 -25.79
N ALA A 233 6.99 8.87 -24.73
CA ALA A 233 5.71 9.44 -24.35
C ALA A 233 5.18 10.46 -25.39
N SER A 234 6.07 11.29 -25.94
CA SER A 234 5.74 12.23 -27.03
C SER A 234 5.29 11.51 -28.30
N VAL A 235 5.99 10.44 -28.70
CA VAL A 235 5.60 9.61 -29.85
C VAL A 235 4.24 8.95 -29.61
N LYS A 236 4.00 8.41 -28.41
CA LYS A 236 2.69 7.84 -28.04
C LYS A 236 1.58 8.88 -28.09
N ALA A 237 1.81 10.09 -27.60
CA ALA A 237 0.85 11.20 -27.63
C ALA A 237 0.55 11.63 -29.06
N ALA A 238 1.55 11.71 -29.94
CA ALA A 238 1.37 12.00 -31.35
C ALA A 238 0.55 10.91 -32.06
N GLN A 239 0.78 9.63 -31.75
CA GLN A 239 -0.02 8.52 -32.27
C GLN A 239 -1.48 8.63 -31.82
N GLN A 240 -1.72 8.88 -30.54
CA GLN A 240 -3.08 9.04 -29.99
C GLN A 240 -3.82 10.24 -30.63
N ALA A 241 -3.12 11.36 -30.87
CA ALA A 241 -3.69 12.52 -31.54
C ALA A 241 -4.06 12.19 -33.00
N LYS A 242 -3.23 11.43 -33.70
CA LYS A 242 -3.49 10.97 -35.08
C LYS A 242 -4.68 10.00 -35.14
N ASP A 243 -4.76 9.06 -34.18
CA ASP A 243 -5.87 8.12 -34.07
C ASP A 243 -7.20 8.84 -33.78
N ALA A 244 -7.17 9.83 -32.88
CA ALA A 244 -8.33 10.67 -32.58
C ALA A 244 -8.77 11.50 -33.79
N ALA A 245 -7.84 12.06 -34.55
CA ALA A 245 -8.14 12.83 -35.77
C ALA A 245 -8.74 11.93 -36.86
N THR A 246 -8.20 10.72 -37.06
CA THR A 246 -8.73 9.72 -37.98
C THR A 246 -10.14 9.26 -37.62
N LEU A 247 -10.39 9.03 -36.31
CA LEU A 247 -11.72 8.70 -35.82
C LEU A 247 -12.71 9.84 -36.01
N ALA A 248 -12.30 11.07 -35.73
CA ALA A 248 -13.14 12.27 -35.96
C ALA A 248 -13.46 12.46 -37.43
N ALA A 249 -12.50 12.25 -38.32
CA ALA A 249 -12.73 12.31 -39.79
C ALA A 249 -13.67 11.20 -40.28
N ALA A 250 -13.52 9.97 -39.74
CA ALA A 250 -14.40 8.85 -40.06
C ALA A 250 -15.83 9.10 -39.56
N THR A 251 -16.01 9.65 -38.35
CA THR A 251 -17.34 10.00 -37.83
C THR A 251 -18.00 11.17 -38.56
N ALA A 252 -17.23 12.16 -39.01
CA ALA A 252 -17.73 13.27 -39.78
C ALA A 252 -18.21 12.87 -41.22
N SER A 253 -17.71 11.74 -41.73
CA SER A 253 -18.12 11.20 -43.04
C SER A 253 -19.38 10.32 -43.01
N LEU A 254 -19.96 10.05 -41.81
CA LEU A 254 -21.19 9.28 -41.69
C LEU A 254 -22.43 10.12 -41.99
N PRO A 255 -23.44 9.59 -42.70
CA PRO A 255 -24.70 10.28 -42.93
C PRO A 255 -25.41 10.61 -41.60
N ALA A 256 -26.05 11.79 -41.55
CA ALA A 256 -26.79 12.24 -40.36
C ALA A 256 -27.88 11.22 -39.97
N GLY A 257 -27.77 10.64 -38.78
CA GLY A 257 -28.73 9.66 -38.24
C GLY A 257 -28.19 8.25 -37.99
N VAL A 258 -26.96 7.97 -38.38
CA VAL A 258 -26.29 6.68 -38.03
C VAL A 258 -25.57 6.85 -36.70
N ILE A 259 -26.08 6.19 -35.64
CA ILE A 259 -25.34 6.06 -34.39
C ILE A 259 -24.13 5.15 -34.66
N ALA A 260 -22.94 5.73 -34.67
CA ALA A 260 -21.70 4.95 -34.79
C ALA A 260 -21.68 3.91 -33.68
N ALA A 261 -21.75 2.63 -34.02
CA ALA A 261 -21.41 1.57 -33.11
C ALA A 261 -19.95 1.81 -32.63
N PRO A 262 -19.57 1.51 -31.37
CA PRO A 262 -18.22 1.70 -30.90
C PRO A 262 -17.28 0.98 -31.87
N ALA A 263 -16.43 1.77 -32.54
CA ALA A 263 -15.60 1.34 -33.67
C ALA A 263 -14.54 0.33 -33.19
N ALA A 264 -14.91 -0.96 -33.21
CA ALA A 264 -13.99 -2.07 -32.91
C ALA A 264 -12.90 -2.27 -33.99
N HIS A 265 -12.94 -1.53 -35.11
CA HIS A 265 -12.02 -1.73 -36.25
C HIS A 265 -11.72 -0.44 -37.05
N THR A 266 -11.46 0.69 -36.39
CA THR A 266 -10.72 1.75 -37.11
C THR A 266 -9.28 1.28 -37.34
N PRO A 267 -8.78 1.26 -38.59
CA PRO A 267 -7.39 0.88 -38.82
C PRO A 267 -6.49 1.90 -38.12
N ILE A 268 -5.66 1.42 -37.19
CA ILE A 268 -4.61 2.22 -36.57
C ILE A 268 -3.64 2.59 -37.68
N VAL A 269 -3.57 3.88 -38.03
CA VAL A 269 -2.59 4.38 -39.00
C VAL A 269 -1.31 4.71 -38.26
N PRO A 270 -0.23 3.93 -38.38
CA PRO A 270 1.02 4.21 -37.69
C PRO A 270 1.57 5.59 -38.08
N LEU A 271 2.33 6.20 -37.16
CA LEU A 271 3.09 7.42 -37.48
C LEU A 271 4.08 7.14 -38.61
N THR A 272 4.26 8.11 -39.48
CA THR A 272 5.37 8.07 -40.44
C THR A 272 6.69 8.30 -39.72
N PRO A 273 7.84 7.84 -40.31
CA PRO A 273 9.15 8.11 -39.73
C PRO A 273 9.41 9.61 -39.49
N GLU A 274 8.90 10.47 -40.36
CA GLU A 274 9.02 11.93 -40.22
C GLU A 274 8.20 12.48 -39.06
N GLU A 275 6.97 12.00 -38.86
CA GLU A 275 6.12 12.37 -37.72
C GLU A 275 6.75 11.89 -36.40
N THR A 276 7.31 10.69 -36.38
CA THR A 276 8.03 10.15 -35.23
C THR A 276 9.27 10.99 -34.90
N ALA A 277 10.07 11.34 -35.90
CA ALA A 277 11.23 12.20 -35.74
C ALA A 277 10.86 13.61 -35.28
N ALA A 278 9.76 14.18 -35.79
CA ALA A 278 9.26 15.47 -35.35
C ALA A 278 8.81 15.45 -33.88
N ALA A 279 8.13 14.38 -33.44
CA ALA A 279 7.72 14.22 -32.03
C ALA A 279 8.94 14.09 -31.09
N ILE A 280 10.01 13.41 -31.52
CA ILE A 280 11.27 13.30 -30.77
C ILE A 280 11.99 14.66 -30.74
N ALA A 281 12.12 15.34 -31.88
CA ALA A 281 12.80 16.64 -31.97
C ALA A 281 12.12 17.72 -31.11
N ALA A 282 10.81 17.67 -30.94
CA ALA A 282 10.08 18.58 -30.07
C ALA A 282 10.49 18.43 -28.60
N VAL A 283 10.82 17.22 -28.16
CA VAL A 283 11.34 16.94 -26.79
C VAL A 283 12.77 17.44 -26.64
N ASP A 284 13.62 17.20 -27.65
CA ASP A 284 15.03 17.63 -27.62
C ASP A 284 15.16 19.16 -27.57
N ALA A 285 14.24 19.88 -28.25
CA ALA A 285 14.18 21.33 -28.20
C ALA A 285 13.72 21.89 -26.84
N ALA A 286 13.00 21.09 -26.04
CA ALA A 286 12.44 21.48 -24.76
C ALA A 286 13.39 21.38 -23.57
N SER A 287 14.69 21.02 -23.77
CA SER A 287 15.71 20.85 -22.72
C SER A 287 15.20 20.07 -21.50
N VAL A 288 14.84 18.81 -21.71
CA VAL A 288 14.37 17.90 -20.66
C VAL A 288 15.53 17.56 -19.73
N GLY A 289 15.47 17.99 -18.47
CA GLY A 289 16.45 17.67 -17.44
C GLY A 289 15.84 17.76 -16.05
N ILE A 290 16.53 17.22 -15.04
CA ILE A 290 16.17 17.43 -13.64
C ILE A 290 16.64 18.84 -13.24
N ALA A 291 15.94 19.89 -13.71
CA ALA A 291 16.21 21.24 -13.30
C ALA A 291 15.87 21.38 -11.81
N GLY A 292 16.90 21.33 -10.93
CA GLY A 292 16.72 21.51 -9.50
C GLY A 292 16.05 22.85 -9.21
N GLY A 293 15.09 22.84 -8.28
CA GLY A 293 14.37 24.04 -7.87
C GLY A 293 13.50 23.79 -6.65
N LEU A 294 12.92 24.84 -6.10
CA LEU A 294 11.90 24.69 -5.06
C LEU A 294 10.62 24.11 -5.65
N PRO A 295 9.88 23.28 -4.90
CA PRO A 295 8.57 22.82 -5.32
C PRO A 295 7.66 23.99 -5.68
N ARG A 296 7.09 23.95 -6.88
CA ARG A 296 6.16 24.97 -7.38
C ARG A 296 4.73 24.43 -7.36
N PRO A 297 3.73 25.30 -7.37
CA PRO A 297 2.35 24.87 -7.53
C PRO A 297 2.18 24.03 -8.81
N ALA A 298 1.50 22.88 -8.71
CA ALA A 298 1.36 21.93 -9.82
C ALA A 298 0.78 22.55 -11.10
N TRP A 299 -0.09 23.55 -10.97
CA TRP A 299 -0.71 24.25 -12.10
C TRP A 299 0.23 25.23 -12.84
N TRP A 300 1.45 25.43 -12.38
CA TRP A 300 2.45 26.23 -13.12
C TRP A 300 3.23 25.38 -14.11
N ASP A 301 3.52 24.15 -13.74
CA ASP A 301 4.40 23.26 -14.51
C ASP A 301 3.61 22.21 -15.30
N PHE A 302 2.34 21.94 -14.94
CA PHE A 302 1.51 20.90 -15.54
C PHE A 302 0.12 21.43 -15.91
N THR A 303 -0.40 20.94 -17.03
CA THR A 303 -1.81 21.17 -17.43
C THR A 303 -2.72 20.28 -16.61
N LEU A 304 -3.49 20.89 -15.69
CA LEU A 304 -4.43 20.15 -14.85
C LEU A 304 -5.76 19.98 -15.59
N PRO A 305 -6.46 18.85 -15.39
CA PRO A 305 -7.81 18.67 -15.94
C PRO A 305 -8.78 19.67 -15.30
N PRO A 306 -9.85 20.08 -16.03
CA PRO A 306 -10.85 20.98 -15.48
C PRO A 306 -11.56 20.33 -14.27
N PRO A 307 -11.95 21.10 -13.25
CA PRO A 307 -12.62 20.57 -12.05
C PRO A 307 -14.10 20.27 -12.34
N THR A 308 -14.36 19.23 -13.13
CA THR A 308 -15.68 18.76 -13.52
C THR A 308 -16.04 17.46 -12.79
N LEU A 309 -17.34 17.12 -12.79
CA LEU A 309 -17.80 15.84 -12.25
C LEU A 309 -17.17 14.66 -13.01
N ALA A 310 -16.95 14.79 -14.31
CA ALA A 310 -16.28 13.76 -15.11
C ALA A 310 -14.84 13.52 -14.62
N THR A 311 -14.07 14.57 -14.37
CA THR A 311 -12.72 14.47 -13.77
C THR A 311 -12.77 13.81 -12.40
N LEU A 312 -13.73 14.21 -11.55
CA LEU A 312 -13.90 13.62 -10.23
C LEU A 312 -14.18 12.10 -10.31
N LEU A 313 -15.06 11.68 -11.23
CA LEU A 313 -15.38 10.25 -11.42
C LEU A 313 -14.18 9.44 -11.92
N VAL A 314 -13.29 10.05 -12.71
CA VAL A 314 -12.04 9.41 -13.15
C VAL A 314 -11.07 9.25 -11.99
N ILE A 315 -10.82 10.32 -11.21
CA ILE A 315 -9.78 10.27 -10.15
C ILE A 315 -10.25 9.59 -8.87
N LEU A 316 -11.56 9.51 -8.60
CA LEU A 316 -12.10 8.99 -7.33
C LEU A 316 -11.66 7.55 -7.02
N PRO A 317 -11.77 6.56 -7.95
CA PRO A 317 -11.32 5.19 -7.68
C PRO A 317 -9.83 5.14 -7.36
N TYR A 318 -8.99 5.84 -8.13
CA TYR A 318 -7.55 5.90 -7.86
C TYR A 318 -7.24 6.56 -6.51
N SER A 319 -7.94 7.66 -6.19
CA SER A 319 -7.75 8.35 -4.90
C SER A 319 -8.15 7.50 -3.71
N LEU A 320 -9.22 6.69 -3.82
CA LEU A 320 -9.63 5.75 -2.80
C LEU A 320 -8.58 4.64 -2.60
N ILE A 321 -8.06 4.08 -3.69
CA ILE A 321 -7.01 3.07 -3.65
C ILE A 321 -5.73 3.65 -3.02
N LEU A 322 -5.28 4.83 -3.49
CA LEU A 322 -4.11 5.52 -2.94
C LEU A 322 -4.28 5.83 -1.44
N ALA A 323 -5.47 6.28 -1.02
CA ALA A 323 -5.75 6.55 0.39
C ALA A 323 -5.71 5.27 1.23
N GLY A 324 -6.32 4.20 0.74
CA GLY A 324 -6.33 2.89 1.39
C GLY A 324 -4.93 2.32 1.56
N VAL A 325 -4.17 2.21 0.47
CA VAL A 325 -2.78 1.71 0.45
C VAL A 325 -1.90 2.56 1.37
N GLY A 326 -1.94 3.90 1.21
CA GLY A 326 -1.12 4.81 2.00
C GLY A 326 -1.41 4.73 3.50
N LEU A 327 -2.69 4.60 3.91
CA LEU A 327 -3.06 4.43 5.32
C LEU A 327 -2.66 3.07 5.86
N ILE A 328 -2.85 1.98 5.11
CA ILE A 328 -2.46 0.63 5.53
C ILE A 328 -0.96 0.60 5.78
N GLU A 329 -0.14 1.02 4.81
CA GLU A 329 1.31 1.02 4.92
C GLU A 329 1.80 1.91 6.07
N SER A 330 1.21 3.12 6.22
CA SER A 330 1.57 4.04 7.31
C SER A 330 1.24 3.50 8.69
N LEU A 331 0.10 2.86 8.87
CA LEU A 331 -0.30 2.32 10.17
C LEU A 331 0.40 1.00 10.49
N MET A 332 0.76 0.21 9.48
CA MET A 332 1.65 -0.95 9.64
C MET A 332 3.04 -0.50 10.09
N THR A 333 3.62 0.49 9.42
CA THR A 333 4.91 1.08 9.80
C THR A 333 4.86 1.64 11.22
N LEU A 334 3.78 2.34 11.59
CA LEU A 334 3.57 2.86 12.94
C LEU A 334 3.58 1.72 13.97
N THR A 335 2.85 0.63 13.72
CA THR A 335 2.79 -0.51 14.63
C THR A 335 4.16 -1.17 14.79
N LEU A 336 4.89 -1.37 13.69
CA LEU A 336 6.24 -1.93 13.72
C LEU A 336 7.21 -1.05 14.53
N ILE A 337 7.15 0.27 14.35
CA ILE A 337 7.98 1.19 15.13
C ILE A 337 7.55 1.26 16.59
N ASP A 338 6.26 1.11 16.90
CA ASP A 338 5.75 0.99 18.27
C ASP A 338 6.38 -0.21 18.98
N GLU A 339 6.38 -1.38 18.33
CA GLU A 339 6.98 -2.62 18.85
C GLU A 339 8.49 -2.50 19.06
N LEU A 340 9.22 -1.94 18.08
CA LEU A 340 10.69 -1.80 18.17
C LEU A 340 11.16 -0.79 19.21
N THR A 341 10.31 0.16 19.59
CA THR A 341 10.69 1.26 20.49
C THR A 341 9.98 1.20 21.83
N ASP A 342 9.10 0.20 22.01
CA ASP A 342 8.26 0.03 23.21
C ASP A 342 7.51 1.31 23.61
N THR A 343 6.98 2.00 22.60
CA THR A 343 6.24 3.25 22.78
C THR A 343 5.04 3.27 21.84
N ARG A 344 3.95 3.96 22.18
CA ARG A 344 2.72 3.99 21.38
C ARG A 344 2.57 5.27 20.56
N GLY A 345 2.41 5.11 19.26
CA GLY A 345 2.02 6.16 18.33
C GLY A 345 0.51 6.44 18.35
N ARG A 346 0.11 7.56 17.73
CA ARG A 346 -1.29 8.00 17.63
C ARG A 346 -1.82 7.77 16.22
N SER A 347 -2.48 6.63 15.97
CA SER A 347 -2.93 6.20 14.64
C SER A 347 -3.82 7.24 13.93
N ASN A 348 -4.84 7.81 14.61
CA ASN A 348 -5.73 8.80 13.98
C ASN A 348 -4.98 10.09 13.63
N ARG A 349 -4.03 10.52 14.47
CA ARG A 349 -3.17 11.68 14.16
C ARG A 349 -2.25 11.39 12.98
N GLU A 350 -1.80 10.16 12.85
CA GLU A 350 -1.00 9.72 11.71
C GLU A 350 -1.82 9.81 10.42
N CYS A 351 -3.05 9.30 10.39
CA CYS A 351 -3.94 9.42 9.24
C CYS A 351 -4.13 10.89 8.80
N VAL A 352 -4.37 11.80 9.77
CA VAL A 352 -4.50 13.24 9.48
C VAL A 352 -3.17 13.80 8.97
N GLY A 353 -2.04 13.44 9.58
CA GLY A 353 -0.70 13.89 9.17
C GLY A 353 -0.35 13.47 7.75
N GLN A 354 -0.59 12.21 7.41
CA GLN A 354 -0.41 11.68 6.05
C GLN A 354 -1.35 12.36 5.05
N GLY A 355 -2.60 12.60 5.44
CA GLY A 355 -3.57 13.27 4.60
C GLY A 355 -3.17 14.71 4.29
N VAL A 356 -2.76 15.51 5.30
CA VAL A 356 -2.26 16.88 5.08
C VAL A 356 -1.00 16.86 4.21
N ALA A 357 -0.12 15.88 4.43
CA ALA A 357 1.09 15.71 3.62
C ALA A 357 0.76 15.45 2.15
N ASN A 358 -0.20 14.56 1.86
CA ASN A 358 -0.61 14.25 0.49
C ASN A 358 -1.35 15.42 -0.18
N VAL A 359 -2.22 16.14 0.56
CA VAL A 359 -2.83 17.38 0.03
C VAL A 359 -1.74 18.37 -0.38
N THR A 360 -0.79 18.66 0.52
CA THR A 360 0.31 19.58 0.23
C THR A 360 1.16 19.08 -0.93
N CYS A 361 1.46 17.79 -0.97
CA CYS A 361 2.26 17.16 -2.01
C CYS A 361 1.61 17.29 -3.39
N GLY A 362 0.32 16.97 -3.51
CA GLY A 362 -0.42 17.11 -4.77
C GLY A 362 -0.53 18.58 -5.25
N LEU A 363 -0.68 19.53 -4.33
CA LEU A 363 -0.69 20.95 -4.68
C LEU A 363 0.66 21.44 -5.21
N PHE A 364 1.78 20.88 -4.76
CA PHE A 364 3.14 21.27 -5.14
C PHE A 364 3.83 20.27 -6.08
N GLY A 365 3.08 19.58 -6.92
CA GLY A 365 3.61 18.77 -8.02
C GLY A 365 4.32 17.48 -7.59
N GLY A 366 4.01 16.92 -6.44
CA GLY A 366 4.53 15.63 -6.00
C GLY A 366 3.55 14.47 -6.23
N MET A 367 4.08 13.26 -6.40
CA MET A 367 3.30 12.04 -6.70
C MET A 367 2.53 11.46 -5.50
N GLY A 368 2.60 12.09 -4.32
CA GLY A 368 2.06 11.51 -3.10
C GLY A 368 2.99 10.48 -2.46
N GLY A 369 2.60 9.98 -1.29
CA GLY A 369 3.39 9.02 -0.56
C GLY A 369 2.77 8.61 0.77
N CYS A 370 3.50 7.78 1.50
CA CYS A 370 3.10 7.27 2.80
C CYS A 370 4.33 6.94 3.67
N ALA A 371 4.12 6.37 4.86
CA ALA A 371 5.24 5.97 5.71
C ALA A 371 5.95 4.74 5.12
N MET A 372 7.26 4.79 5.16
CA MET A 372 8.15 3.76 4.59
C MET A 372 8.72 2.88 5.70
N ILE A 373 8.45 1.58 5.65
CA ILE A 373 8.96 0.60 6.63
C ILE A 373 10.50 0.61 6.65
N GLY A 374 11.14 0.47 5.48
CA GLY A 374 12.60 0.38 5.34
C GLY A 374 13.31 1.61 5.91
N GLN A 375 12.88 2.79 5.53
CA GLN A 375 13.48 4.07 5.94
C GLN A 375 13.25 4.36 7.43
N SER A 376 12.07 4.02 7.94
CA SER A 376 11.78 4.13 9.37
C SER A 376 12.66 3.20 10.20
N LEU A 377 12.91 1.98 9.72
CA LEU A 377 13.84 1.03 10.35
C LEU A 377 15.29 1.56 10.33
N ILE A 378 15.75 2.10 9.20
CA ILE A 378 17.07 2.72 9.07
C ILE A 378 17.22 3.84 10.10
N ASN A 379 16.22 4.74 10.17
CA ASN A 379 16.21 5.86 11.11
C ASN A 379 16.32 5.39 12.56
N VAL A 380 15.46 4.45 12.97
CA VAL A 380 15.41 3.94 14.34
C VAL A 380 16.70 3.17 14.71
N LYS A 381 17.25 2.35 13.79
CA LYS A 381 18.50 1.63 13.99
C LYS A 381 19.72 2.56 14.06
N ALA A 382 19.69 3.69 13.36
CA ALA A 382 20.70 4.74 13.43
C ALA A 382 20.56 5.64 14.69
N GLY A 383 19.55 5.39 15.52
CA GLY A 383 19.34 6.12 16.79
C GLY A 383 18.33 7.27 16.70
N GLY A 384 17.70 7.50 15.54
CA GLY A 384 16.65 8.51 15.36
C GLY A 384 15.37 8.10 16.11
N ARG A 385 14.94 8.95 17.03
CA ARG A 385 13.73 8.71 17.86
C ARG A 385 12.77 9.88 17.83
N GLY A 386 13.28 11.07 17.53
CA GLY A 386 12.53 12.32 17.56
C GLY A 386 12.00 12.74 16.20
N ARG A 387 11.19 13.80 16.21
CA ARG A 387 10.73 14.49 14.98
C ARG A 387 11.87 15.15 14.22
N LEU A 388 12.95 15.50 14.94
CA LEU A 388 14.11 16.18 14.37
C LEU A 388 14.78 15.31 13.30
N SER A 389 14.79 13.99 13.43
CA SER A 389 15.36 13.10 12.41
C SER A 389 14.63 13.20 11.06
N GLY A 390 13.30 13.19 11.07
CA GLY A 390 12.50 13.36 9.86
C GLY A 390 12.61 14.77 9.26
N ILE A 391 12.64 15.80 10.11
CA ILE A 391 12.85 17.18 9.65
C ILE A 391 14.24 17.32 9.00
N THR A 392 15.29 16.76 9.62
CA THR A 392 16.65 16.77 9.06
C THR A 392 16.70 16.02 7.73
N ALA A 393 16.04 14.87 7.64
CA ALA A 393 15.95 14.13 6.38
C ALA A 393 15.29 14.95 5.28
N ALA A 394 14.17 15.62 5.57
CA ALA A 394 13.47 16.45 4.61
C ALA A 394 14.32 17.66 4.17
N VAL A 395 14.95 18.37 5.10
CA VAL A 395 15.82 19.52 4.77
C VAL A 395 17.02 19.08 3.93
N ALA A 396 17.65 17.97 4.28
CA ALA A 396 18.75 17.41 3.49
C ALA A 396 18.28 17.00 2.07
N LEU A 397 17.09 16.40 1.93
CA LEU A 397 16.50 16.11 0.62
C LEU A 397 16.29 17.37 -0.21
N LEU A 398 15.76 18.42 0.39
CA LEU A 398 15.61 19.72 -0.31
C LEU A 398 16.95 20.27 -0.78
N LEU A 399 17.98 20.23 0.07
CA LEU A 399 19.33 20.65 -0.31
C LEU A 399 19.88 19.78 -1.46
N PHE A 400 19.64 18.50 -1.45
CA PHE A 400 20.04 17.61 -2.55
C PHE A 400 19.30 17.96 -3.86
N ILE A 401 18.01 18.26 -3.80
CA ILE A 401 17.25 18.70 -4.97
C ILE A 401 17.81 20.01 -5.52
N LEU A 402 18.14 20.96 -4.66
CA LEU A 402 18.60 22.30 -5.08
C LEU A 402 20.03 22.31 -5.65
N PHE A 403 20.92 21.48 -5.11
CA PHE A 403 22.35 21.57 -5.41
C PHE A 403 22.92 20.34 -6.13
N LEU A 404 22.30 19.16 -5.97
CA LEU A 404 22.81 17.90 -6.48
C LEU A 404 22.02 17.35 -7.69
N SER A 405 21.00 18.05 -8.17
CA SER A 405 20.21 17.62 -9.34
C SER A 405 21.03 17.18 -10.54
N PRO A 406 22.06 17.94 -11.02
CA PRO A 406 22.85 17.50 -12.16
C PRO A 406 23.64 16.21 -11.91
N TYR A 407 24.01 15.96 -10.66
CA TYR A 407 24.70 14.72 -10.29
C TYR A 407 23.74 13.53 -10.22
N ILE A 408 22.45 13.76 -9.91
CA ILE A 408 21.41 12.73 -9.92
C ILE A 408 21.18 12.23 -11.36
N GLU A 409 21.19 13.13 -12.36
CA GLU A 409 21.08 12.75 -13.78
C GLU A 409 22.23 11.87 -14.24
N ALA A 410 23.43 12.10 -13.70
CA ALA A 410 24.62 11.33 -14.06
C ALA A 410 24.66 9.93 -13.40
N VAL A 411 23.76 9.60 -12.47
CA VAL A 411 23.71 8.28 -11.84
C VAL A 411 23.35 7.22 -12.88
N PRO A 412 24.12 6.12 -13.01
CA PRO A 412 23.78 5.05 -13.93
C PRO A 412 22.52 4.31 -13.47
N MET A 413 21.62 4.00 -14.41
CA MET A 413 20.40 3.23 -14.14
C MET A 413 20.69 1.89 -13.46
N ALA A 414 21.80 1.25 -13.80
CA ALA A 414 22.24 0.02 -13.14
C ALA A 414 22.41 0.14 -11.63
N ALA A 415 22.88 1.30 -11.14
CA ALA A 415 23.02 1.54 -9.70
C ALA A 415 21.64 1.63 -9.03
N LEU A 416 20.68 2.35 -9.64
CA LEU A 416 19.31 2.45 -9.11
C LEU A 416 18.60 1.09 -9.10
N VAL A 417 18.68 0.35 -10.19
CA VAL A 417 18.10 -1.01 -10.30
C VAL A 417 18.70 -1.95 -9.25
N GLY A 418 20.03 -1.90 -9.04
CA GLY A 418 20.68 -2.69 -8.00
C GLY A 418 20.22 -2.33 -6.58
N VAL A 419 20.04 -1.05 -6.29
CA VAL A 419 19.44 -0.59 -5.03
C VAL A 419 18.01 -1.12 -4.90
N MET A 420 17.20 -1.00 -5.95
CA MET A 420 15.81 -1.46 -5.93
C MET A 420 15.68 -2.98 -5.76
N PHE A 421 16.56 -3.78 -6.36
CA PHE A 421 16.59 -5.22 -6.08
C PHE A 421 16.92 -5.53 -4.62
N MET A 422 17.80 -4.76 -4.00
CA MET A 422 18.07 -4.90 -2.57
C MET A 422 16.87 -4.47 -1.71
N VAL A 423 16.12 -3.44 -2.13
CA VAL A 423 14.86 -3.03 -1.49
C VAL A 423 13.81 -4.15 -1.61
N VAL A 424 13.67 -4.77 -2.78
CA VAL A 424 12.77 -5.92 -3.00
C VAL A 424 13.14 -7.08 -2.07
N ILE A 425 14.42 -7.45 -1.99
CA ILE A 425 14.90 -8.52 -1.11
C ILE A 425 14.64 -8.19 0.36
N GLY A 426 14.78 -6.91 0.75
CA GLY A 426 14.54 -6.45 2.12
C GLY A 426 13.06 -6.29 2.47
N THR A 427 12.21 -6.05 1.48
CA THR A 427 10.75 -5.91 1.65
C THR A 427 10.05 -7.27 1.66
N PHE A 428 10.56 -8.24 0.87
CA PHE A 428 9.99 -9.58 0.82
C PHE A 428 10.12 -10.27 2.17
N GLU A 429 9.01 -10.74 2.72
CA GLU A 429 8.98 -11.42 4.03
C GLU A 429 9.32 -12.91 3.87
N TRP A 430 10.62 -13.22 3.95
CA TRP A 430 11.19 -14.57 3.76
C TRP A 430 10.69 -15.60 4.77
N THR A 431 10.28 -15.16 5.97
CA THR A 431 9.71 -16.03 6.99
C THR A 431 8.45 -16.72 6.51
N THR A 432 7.71 -16.11 5.58
CA THR A 432 6.54 -16.70 4.92
C THR A 432 6.88 -18.04 4.25
N LEU A 433 8.02 -18.11 3.55
CA LEU A 433 8.46 -19.35 2.88
C LEU A 433 8.95 -20.40 3.88
N GLN A 434 9.54 -19.98 5.00
CA GLN A 434 10.06 -20.90 6.02
C GLN A 434 8.93 -21.47 6.89
N THR A 435 7.88 -20.69 7.13
CA THR A 435 6.77 -21.07 8.00
C THR A 435 5.60 -21.71 7.28
N TRP A 436 5.59 -21.76 5.95
CA TRP A 436 4.52 -22.30 5.11
C TRP A 436 3.96 -23.65 5.61
N ARG A 437 4.82 -24.57 6.07
CA ARG A 437 4.40 -25.88 6.58
C ARG A 437 3.90 -25.86 8.03
N ARG A 438 4.06 -24.76 8.74
CA ARG A 438 3.71 -24.60 10.16
C ARG A 438 2.46 -23.76 10.37
N VAL A 439 2.04 -23.03 9.33
CA VAL A 439 0.88 -22.13 9.35
C VAL A 439 -0.35 -22.90 8.83
N PRO A 440 -1.56 -22.64 9.35
CA PRO A 440 -2.79 -23.22 8.84
C PRO A 440 -2.95 -23.01 7.33
N VAL A 441 -3.37 -24.04 6.60
CA VAL A 441 -3.52 -23.99 5.13
C VAL A 441 -4.41 -22.82 4.68
N ALA A 442 -5.46 -22.51 5.44
CA ALA A 442 -6.36 -21.39 5.15
C ALA A 442 -5.62 -20.03 5.14
N GLU A 443 -4.68 -19.82 6.07
CA GLU A 443 -3.88 -18.59 6.11
C GLU A 443 -2.91 -18.50 4.94
N VAL A 444 -2.32 -19.62 4.52
CA VAL A 444 -1.47 -19.72 3.32
C VAL A 444 -2.27 -19.36 2.07
N ILE A 445 -3.50 -19.88 1.94
CA ILE A 445 -4.39 -19.55 0.82
C ILE A 445 -4.69 -18.04 0.79
N ILE A 446 -5.01 -17.44 1.94
CA ILE A 446 -5.25 -15.99 2.03
C ILE A 446 -4.04 -15.20 1.55
N MET A 447 -2.84 -15.55 2.03
CA MET A 447 -1.59 -14.89 1.60
C MET A 447 -1.39 -15.00 0.09
N LEU A 448 -1.59 -16.19 -0.49
CA LEU A 448 -1.42 -16.43 -1.92
C LEU A 448 -2.46 -15.68 -2.76
N VAL A 449 -3.72 -15.64 -2.30
CA VAL A 449 -4.79 -14.89 -2.99
C VAL A 449 -4.48 -13.40 -2.98
N VAL A 450 -4.07 -12.83 -1.83
CA VAL A 450 -3.73 -11.41 -1.73
C VAL A 450 -2.52 -11.08 -2.59
N ALA A 451 -1.42 -11.85 -2.47
CA ALA A 451 -0.22 -11.62 -3.27
C ALA A 451 -0.48 -11.82 -4.77
N GLY A 452 -1.18 -12.88 -5.15
CA GLY A 452 -1.52 -13.17 -6.55
C GLY A 452 -2.41 -12.09 -7.17
N TYR A 453 -3.45 -11.66 -6.45
CA TYR A 453 -4.32 -10.57 -6.92
C TYR A 453 -3.52 -9.26 -7.09
N THR A 454 -2.67 -8.92 -6.12
CA THR A 454 -1.79 -7.74 -6.20
C THR A 454 -0.90 -7.77 -7.45
N VAL A 455 -0.29 -8.92 -7.75
CA VAL A 455 0.63 -9.06 -8.90
C VAL A 455 -0.11 -9.05 -10.24
N LEU A 456 -1.29 -9.70 -10.31
CA LEU A 456 -2.03 -9.84 -11.56
C LEU A 456 -2.83 -8.58 -11.93
N MET A 457 -3.47 -7.94 -10.93
CA MET A 457 -4.36 -6.81 -11.15
C MET A 457 -3.70 -5.46 -10.85
N HIS A 458 -2.52 -5.45 -10.25
CA HIS A 458 -1.81 -4.25 -9.79
C HIS A 458 -2.64 -3.38 -8.84
N ASP A 459 -3.66 -3.97 -8.18
CA ASP A 459 -4.55 -3.30 -7.23
C ASP A 459 -4.36 -3.86 -5.82
N LEU A 460 -3.56 -3.14 -5.05
CA LEU A 460 -3.20 -3.49 -3.68
C LEU A 460 -4.37 -3.31 -2.70
N ALA A 461 -5.21 -2.31 -2.92
CA ALA A 461 -6.30 -2.00 -1.99
C ALA A 461 -7.39 -3.07 -2.06
N THR A 462 -7.83 -3.43 -3.26
CA THR A 462 -8.81 -4.52 -3.46
C THR A 462 -8.26 -5.86 -2.97
N ALA A 463 -6.97 -6.14 -3.20
CA ALA A 463 -6.32 -7.34 -2.67
C ALA A 463 -6.46 -7.46 -1.14
N VAL A 464 -6.21 -6.36 -0.40
CA VAL A 464 -6.35 -6.33 1.06
C VAL A 464 -7.81 -6.52 1.48
N ILE A 465 -8.76 -5.86 0.82
CA ILE A 465 -10.20 -6.00 1.13
C ILE A 465 -10.63 -7.46 0.95
N ILE A 466 -10.26 -8.10 -0.16
CA ILE A 466 -10.52 -9.52 -0.43
C ILE A 466 -9.89 -10.39 0.67
N GLY A 467 -8.63 -10.12 1.02
CA GLY A 467 -7.92 -10.84 2.06
C GLY A 467 -8.59 -10.75 3.43
N VAL A 468 -9.01 -9.55 3.83
CA VAL A 468 -9.74 -9.33 5.09
C VAL A 468 -11.08 -10.06 5.08
N ALA A 469 -11.84 -9.98 3.98
CA ALA A 469 -13.11 -10.69 3.84
C ALA A 469 -12.93 -12.22 3.95
N LEU A 470 -11.95 -12.78 3.23
CA LEU A 470 -11.62 -14.20 3.31
C LEU A 470 -11.18 -14.61 4.72
N SER A 471 -10.34 -13.81 5.36
CA SER A 471 -9.89 -14.07 6.73
C SER A 471 -11.05 -14.06 7.74
N ALA A 472 -11.99 -13.12 7.59
CA ALA A 472 -13.19 -13.06 8.41
C ALA A 472 -14.08 -14.30 8.20
N LEU A 473 -14.24 -14.76 6.96
CA LEU A 473 -14.99 -15.99 6.63
C LEU A 473 -14.32 -17.24 7.24
N VAL A 474 -13.00 -17.36 7.10
CA VAL A 474 -12.23 -18.47 7.69
C VAL A 474 -12.33 -18.46 9.21
N PHE A 475 -12.23 -17.28 9.83
CA PHE A 475 -12.42 -17.12 11.27
C PHE A 475 -13.82 -17.57 11.71
N ALA A 476 -14.88 -17.10 11.03
CA ALA A 476 -16.25 -17.47 11.32
C ALA A 476 -16.46 -19.00 11.16
N TRP A 477 -15.92 -19.57 10.07
CA TRP A 477 -15.98 -21.00 9.81
C TRP A 477 -15.30 -21.84 10.90
N ASN A 478 -14.10 -21.43 11.32
CA ASN A 478 -13.38 -22.14 12.37
C ASN A 478 -14.10 -22.02 13.73
N LYS A 479 -14.64 -20.84 14.05
CA LYS A 479 -15.39 -20.64 15.29
C LYS A 479 -16.69 -21.43 15.31
N SER A 480 -17.35 -21.64 14.16
CA SER A 480 -18.57 -22.42 14.06
C SER A 480 -18.38 -23.90 14.44
N LYS A 481 -17.16 -24.45 14.21
CA LYS A 481 -16.82 -25.84 14.52
C LYS A 481 -16.58 -26.10 16.00
N HIS A 482 -16.39 -25.08 16.81
CA HIS A 482 -16.03 -25.23 18.22
C HIS A 482 -17.22 -25.12 19.18
N LEU A 483 -18.47 -25.11 18.68
CA LEU A 483 -19.65 -25.20 19.54
C LEU A 483 -19.86 -26.66 19.93
N ILE A 484 -19.69 -26.97 21.22
CA ILE A 484 -19.90 -28.28 21.82
C ILE A 484 -20.78 -28.15 23.07
N ALA A 485 -21.37 -29.24 23.51
CA ALA A 485 -22.14 -29.31 24.77
C ALA A 485 -21.63 -30.45 25.63
N ASP A 486 -21.32 -30.15 26.88
CA ASP A 486 -21.10 -31.16 27.91
C ASP A 486 -22.47 -31.49 28.54
N VAL A 487 -22.76 -32.75 28.66
CA VAL A 487 -24.06 -33.22 29.16
C VAL A 487 -23.89 -33.74 30.59
N SER A 488 -24.71 -33.22 31.50
CA SER A 488 -24.79 -33.69 32.88
C SER A 488 -26.27 -33.81 33.32
N TYR A 489 -26.52 -34.44 34.47
CA TYR A 489 -27.82 -34.55 35.08
C TYR A 489 -27.76 -33.98 36.49
N ASN A 490 -28.79 -33.22 36.89
CA ASN A 490 -28.91 -32.74 38.26
C ASN A 490 -29.56 -33.79 39.18
N GLU A 491 -29.63 -33.54 40.49
CA GLU A 491 -30.24 -34.41 41.49
C GLU A 491 -31.75 -34.62 41.27
N HIS A 492 -32.41 -33.80 40.46
CA HIS A 492 -33.83 -33.82 40.15
C HIS A 492 -34.13 -34.52 38.82
N GLY A 493 -33.08 -35.06 38.12
CA GLY A 493 -33.25 -35.76 36.87
C GLY A 493 -33.31 -34.87 35.63
N SER A 494 -33.16 -33.56 35.75
CA SER A 494 -33.11 -32.65 34.62
C SER A 494 -31.76 -32.80 33.86
N LYS A 495 -31.80 -32.79 32.55
CA LYS A 495 -30.60 -32.87 31.69
C LYS A 495 -30.06 -31.51 31.42
N ILE A 496 -28.80 -31.28 31.75
CA ILE A 496 -28.11 -30.01 31.58
C ILE A 496 -27.15 -30.10 30.41
N TYR A 497 -27.34 -29.25 29.40
CA TYR A 497 -26.43 -29.06 28.26
C TYR A 497 -25.57 -27.81 28.55
N GLN A 498 -24.36 -27.96 29.02
CA GLN A 498 -23.41 -26.88 29.20
C GLN A 498 -22.71 -26.58 27.90
N LEU A 499 -23.02 -25.43 27.30
CA LEU A 499 -22.49 -25.02 26.01
C LEU A 499 -21.09 -24.41 26.14
N HIS A 500 -20.18 -24.84 25.28
CA HIS A 500 -18.86 -24.25 25.10
C HIS A 500 -18.74 -23.68 23.68
N GLY A 501 -18.32 -22.41 23.57
CA GLY A 501 -18.16 -21.73 22.30
C GLY A 501 -19.17 -20.61 22.09
N VAL A 502 -19.35 -20.20 20.85
CA VAL A 502 -20.20 -19.05 20.49
C VAL A 502 -21.38 -19.48 19.63
N LEU A 503 -22.57 -19.00 19.95
CA LEU A 503 -23.77 -19.19 19.15
C LEU A 503 -24.01 -17.97 18.26
N PHE A 504 -23.90 -18.17 16.95
CA PHE A 504 -24.11 -17.18 15.91
C PHE A 504 -24.54 -17.88 14.60
N PHE A 505 -24.85 -17.12 13.57
CA PHE A 505 -25.37 -17.65 12.30
C PHE A 505 -24.61 -18.87 11.77
N GLY A 506 -23.26 -18.87 11.89
CA GLY A 506 -22.41 -19.95 11.40
C GLY A 506 -22.51 -21.25 12.22
N SER A 507 -22.87 -21.17 13.52
CA SER A 507 -22.92 -22.32 14.42
C SER A 507 -24.34 -22.89 14.64
N VAL A 508 -25.39 -22.27 14.08
CA VAL A 508 -26.80 -22.67 14.26
C VAL A 508 -27.06 -24.13 13.91
N THR A 509 -26.51 -24.60 12.77
CA THR A 509 -26.70 -26.00 12.33
C THR A 509 -26.11 -26.97 13.36
N ARG A 510 -24.91 -26.64 13.88
CA ARG A 510 -24.26 -27.46 14.91
C ARG A 510 -25.01 -27.41 16.23
N PHE A 511 -25.47 -26.21 16.64
CA PHE A 511 -26.31 -26.01 17.84
C PHE A 511 -27.54 -26.95 17.80
N ARG A 512 -28.28 -26.94 16.70
CA ARG A 512 -29.46 -27.80 16.54
C ARG A 512 -29.16 -29.29 16.64
N GLY A 513 -27.96 -29.70 16.22
CA GLY A 513 -27.52 -31.11 16.26
C GLY A 513 -27.01 -31.59 17.63
N LEU A 514 -26.87 -30.68 18.62
CA LEU A 514 -26.43 -31.04 19.98
C LEU A 514 -27.55 -31.64 20.83
N PHE A 515 -28.82 -31.41 20.46
CA PHE A 515 -29.99 -31.76 21.26
C PHE A 515 -30.78 -32.89 20.64
N SER A 516 -31.33 -33.77 21.48
CA SER A 516 -32.20 -34.88 21.09
C SER A 516 -33.56 -34.74 21.78
N PRO A 517 -34.47 -33.81 21.35
CA PRO A 517 -35.72 -33.49 22.08
C PRO A 517 -36.62 -34.69 22.35
N HIS A 518 -36.58 -35.73 21.51
CA HIS A 518 -37.39 -36.94 21.71
C HIS A 518 -36.87 -37.82 22.85
N GLU A 519 -35.54 -37.90 23.01
CA GLU A 519 -34.88 -38.78 23.98
C GLU A 519 -34.62 -38.07 25.33
N ASP A 520 -34.66 -36.75 25.36
CA ASP A 520 -34.40 -35.94 26.56
C ASP A 520 -35.53 -36.06 27.57
N PRO A 521 -35.27 -35.88 28.88
CA PRO A 521 -36.30 -35.85 29.93
C PRO A 521 -37.24 -34.64 29.78
N ASP A 522 -38.31 -34.60 30.63
CA ASP A 522 -39.29 -33.53 30.56
C ASP A 522 -38.71 -32.14 30.92
N ASP A 523 -37.64 -32.10 31.70
CA ASP A 523 -36.93 -30.90 32.09
C ASP A 523 -35.52 -30.87 31.50
N VAL A 524 -35.22 -29.85 30.71
CA VAL A 524 -33.92 -29.63 30.06
C VAL A 524 -33.40 -28.23 30.33
N VAL A 525 -32.14 -28.15 30.67
CA VAL A 525 -31.47 -26.89 30.94
C VAL A 525 -30.34 -26.65 29.92
N ILE A 526 -30.29 -25.49 29.30
CA ILE A 526 -29.16 -25.04 28.53
C ILE A 526 -28.36 -24.02 29.35
N ASP A 527 -27.13 -24.37 29.65
CA ASP A 527 -26.23 -23.53 30.43
C ASP A 527 -25.25 -22.78 29.51
N PHE A 528 -25.36 -21.44 29.52
CA PHE A 528 -24.51 -20.53 28.71
C PHE A 528 -23.28 -20.02 29.47
N TYR A 529 -22.87 -20.63 30.58
CA TYR A 529 -21.76 -20.17 31.40
C TYR A 529 -20.47 -19.96 30.57
N PHE A 530 -20.15 -20.85 29.65
CA PHE A 530 -19.00 -20.78 28.74
C PHE A 530 -19.39 -20.43 27.30
N SER A 531 -20.61 -19.93 27.08
CA SER A 531 -21.13 -19.61 25.76
C SER A 531 -21.78 -18.23 25.72
N ARG A 532 -21.87 -17.65 24.53
CA ARG A 532 -22.60 -16.39 24.28
C ARG A 532 -23.37 -16.45 23.00
N VAL A 533 -24.51 -15.76 22.98
CA VAL A 533 -25.30 -15.53 21.77
C VAL A 533 -24.90 -14.18 21.19
N TYR A 534 -24.52 -14.14 19.91
CA TYR A 534 -23.96 -12.95 19.27
C TYR A 534 -24.90 -12.26 18.30
N ASP A 535 -25.84 -12.99 17.71
CA ASP A 535 -26.71 -12.48 16.64
C ASP A 535 -28.15 -13.01 16.72
N GLN A 536 -29.00 -12.44 15.88
CA GLN A 536 -30.42 -12.81 15.79
C GLN A 536 -30.61 -14.28 15.37
N SER A 537 -29.73 -14.82 14.52
CA SER A 537 -29.82 -16.22 14.08
C SER A 537 -29.62 -17.21 15.23
N GLY A 538 -28.76 -16.85 16.21
CA GLY A 538 -28.60 -17.60 17.44
C GLY A 538 -29.86 -17.59 18.31
N LEU A 539 -30.51 -16.42 18.41
CA LEU A 539 -31.79 -16.29 19.14
C LEU A 539 -32.91 -17.12 18.50
N GLU A 540 -33.04 -17.00 17.16
CA GLU A 540 -34.04 -17.79 16.42
C GLU A 540 -33.80 -19.30 16.57
N ALA A 541 -32.53 -19.72 16.66
CA ALA A 541 -32.20 -21.13 16.89
C ALA A 541 -32.63 -21.61 18.29
N ILE A 542 -32.47 -20.77 19.31
CA ILE A 542 -32.94 -21.04 20.68
C ILE A 542 -34.48 -21.11 20.71
N ASN A 543 -35.17 -20.12 20.12
CA ASN A 543 -36.62 -20.10 20.04
C ASN A 543 -37.18 -21.34 19.31
N ALA A 544 -36.60 -21.66 18.14
CA ALA A 544 -37.00 -22.86 17.39
C ALA A 544 -36.76 -24.17 18.15
N LEU A 545 -35.74 -24.19 19.02
CA LEU A 545 -35.49 -25.34 19.90
C LEU A 545 -36.51 -25.40 21.04
N ALA A 546 -36.83 -24.24 21.67
CA ALA A 546 -37.85 -24.14 22.71
C ALA A 546 -39.20 -24.60 22.19
N ASP A 547 -39.64 -24.17 21.01
CA ASP A 547 -40.87 -24.60 20.35
C ASP A 547 -40.92 -26.12 20.13
N ARG A 548 -39.76 -26.74 19.79
CA ARG A 548 -39.70 -28.20 19.60
C ARG A 548 -39.89 -28.96 20.90
N TYR A 549 -39.30 -28.49 22.03
CA TYR A 549 -39.51 -29.10 23.35
C TYR A 549 -40.94 -28.89 23.82
N GLN A 550 -41.50 -27.69 23.65
CA GLN A 550 -42.89 -27.37 24.03
C GLN A 550 -43.92 -28.27 23.28
N LYS A 551 -43.70 -28.49 21.96
CA LYS A 551 -44.55 -29.41 21.16
C LYS A 551 -44.53 -30.84 21.66
N LEU A 552 -43.47 -31.25 22.36
CA LEU A 552 -43.32 -32.56 22.98
C LEU A 552 -43.82 -32.60 24.44
N GLY A 553 -44.37 -31.47 24.94
CA GLY A 553 -44.82 -31.31 26.35
C GLY A 553 -43.69 -31.20 27.36
N LYS A 554 -42.45 -30.91 26.88
CA LYS A 554 -41.23 -30.79 27.71
C LYS A 554 -40.88 -29.32 27.95
N ARG A 555 -40.18 -29.03 29.06
CA ARG A 555 -39.76 -27.69 29.42
C ARG A 555 -38.27 -27.46 29.12
N LEU A 556 -37.96 -26.27 28.54
CA LEU A 556 -36.61 -25.85 28.27
C LEU A 556 -36.30 -24.62 29.13
N HIS A 557 -35.24 -24.69 29.93
CA HIS A 557 -34.75 -23.62 30.76
C HIS A 557 -33.41 -23.10 30.26
N LEU A 558 -33.19 -21.78 30.30
CA LEU A 558 -31.92 -21.12 29.96
C LEU A 558 -31.26 -20.61 31.26
N ARG A 559 -29.98 -20.90 31.43
CA ARG A 559 -29.24 -20.57 32.64
C ARG A 559 -27.93 -19.84 32.29
N HIS A 560 -27.45 -18.96 33.18
CA HIS A 560 -26.20 -18.20 33.07
C HIS A 560 -26.09 -17.34 31.79
N LEU A 561 -27.18 -16.71 31.39
CA LEU A 561 -27.20 -15.78 30.30
C LEU A 561 -26.42 -14.50 30.64
N SER A 562 -25.51 -14.05 29.77
CA SER A 562 -24.86 -12.76 29.94
C SER A 562 -25.84 -11.59 29.79
N ASP A 563 -25.53 -10.42 30.37
CA ASP A 563 -26.38 -9.22 30.24
C ASP A 563 -26.67 -8.85 28.79
N ASP A 564 -25.73 -9.06 27.89
CA ASP A 564 -25.92 -8.80 26.46
C ASP A 564 -26.86 -9.82 25.83
N CYS A 565 -26.81 -11.10 26.23
CA CYS A 565 -27.73 -12.13 25.78
C CYS A 565 -29.15 -11.85 26.32
N ARG A 566 -29.29 -11.40 27.56
CA ARG A 566 -30.60 -11.01 28.15
C ARG A 566 -31.20 -9.84 27.37
N LYS A 567 -30.44 -8.78 27.11
CA LYS A 567 -30.91 -7.62 26.32
C LYS A 567 -31.32 -8.00 24.90
N LEU A 568 -30.67 -8.99 24.31
CA LEU A 568 -31.05 -9.52 23.00
C LEU A 568 -32.35 -10.33 23.07
N LEU A 569 -32.52 -11.15 24.12
CA LEU A 569 -33.75 -11.92 24.37
C LEU A 569 -34.93 -11.00 24.72
N ASP A 570 -34.73 -9.99 25.58
CA ASP A 570 -35.77 -8.97 25.94
C ASP A 570 -36.28 -8.22 24.69
N ARG A 571 -35.45 -8.03 23.70
CA ARG A 571 -35.82 -7.42 22.40
C ARG A 571 -36.56 -8.37 21.46
N ALA A 572 -36.37 -9.66 21.64
CA ALA A 572 -36.99 -10.70 20.78
C ALA A 572 -38.42 -11.08 21.17
N GLY A 573 -38.93 -10.64 22.36
CA GLY A 573 -40.29 -10.86 22.81
C GLY A 573 -40.52 -12.19 23.53
N GLU A 574 -41.75 -12.43 24.00
CA GLU A 574 -42.22 -13.44 24.98
C GLU A 574 -42.02 -14.93 24.62
N LEU A 575 -41.14 -15.29 23.71
CA LEU A 575 -41.04 -16.65 23.14
C LEU A 575 -40.19 -17.64 23.95
N VAL A 576 -39.49 -17.19 25.01
CA VAL A 576 -38.65 -18.07 25.82
C VAL A 576 -38.89 -17.81 27.32
N GLU A 577 -39.31 -18.84 28.05
CA GLU A 577 -39.30 -18.78 29.53
C GLU A 577 -37.86 -18.80 30.05
N VAL A 578 -37.39 -17.66 30.51
CA VAL A 578 -36.10 -17.53 31.19
C VAL A 578 -36.33 -17.62 32.68
N ASN A 579 -35.84 -18.69 33.30
CA ASN A 579 -35.93 -18.86 34.76
C ASN A 579 -34.87 -17.98 35.45
N ILE A 580 -35.21 -16.71 35.67
CA ILE A 580 -34.31 -15.69 36.23
C ILE A 580 -33.98 -16.00 37.72
N SER A 581 -34.81 -16.77 38.41
CA SER A 581 -34.64 -17.08 39.83
C SER A 581 -33.47 -18.03 40.14
N GLU A 582 -33.01 -18.78 39.17
CA GLU A 582 -31.88 -19.72 39.31
C GLU A 582 -30.54 -19.18 38.77
N ASP A 583 -30.55 -17.95 38.24
CA ASP A 583 -29.34 -17.35 37.65
C ASP A 583 -28.61 -16.52 38.71
N PRO A 584 -27.52 -17.03 39.33
CA PRO A 584 -26.73 -16.23 40.24
C PRO A 584 -26.20 -15.00 39.50
N HIS A 585 -26.15 -13.83 40.15
CA HIS A 585 -25.61 -12.59 39.58
C HIS A 585 -24.20 -12.85 39.01
N TYR A 586 -24.12 -13.13 37.72
CA TYR A 586 -22.89 -13.44 37.04
C TYR A 586 -22.20 -12.14 36.61
N HIS A 587 -21.13 -11.78 37.30
CA HIS A 587 -20.24 -10.72 36.85
C HIS A 587 -19.27 -11.26 35.77
N VAL A 588 -19.67 -11.18 34.51
CA VAL A 588 -18.72 -11.29 33.42
C VAL A 588 -17.75 -10.13 33.59
N ALA A 589 -16.44 -10.41 33.62
CA ALA A 589 -15.43 -9.40 33.52
C ALA A 589 -15.71 -8.56 32.26
N THR A 590 -16.27 -7.38 32.46
CA THR A 590 -16.54 -6.45 31.36
C THR A 590 -15.21 -5.97 30.85
N GLU A 591 -15.02 -5.93 29.53
CA GLU A 591 -13.85 -5.39 28.81
C GLU A 591 -13.60 -3.87 29.08
N ARG A 592 -13.97 -3.38 30.26
CA ARG A 592 -13.67 -2.01 30.69
C ARG A 592 -12.27 -1.80 31.25
N ALA A 593 -11.46 -2.88 31.31
CA ALA A 593 -10.08 -2.84 31.76
C ALA A 593 -9.13 -3.25 30.63
N MET A 594 -9.12 -2.51 29.51
CA MET A 594 -7.97 -2.40 28.58
C MET A 594 -7.99 -1.02 27.90
#